data_1af7df817fc31ec05b16c0f2127626df
#
_entry.id   1af7df817fc31ec05b16c0f2127626df
#
_cell.length_a   1.000
_cell.length_b   1.000
_cell.length_c   1.000
_cell.angle_alpha   90.00
_cell.angle_beta   90.00
_cell.angle_gamma   90.00
#
_symmetry.space_group_name_H-M   'P 1'
#
loop_
_entity.id
_entity.type
_entity.pdbx_description
1 polymer ?
#
loop_
_entity_poly.entity_id
_entity_poly.type
_entity_poly.pdbx_seq_one_letter_code
_entity_poly.pdbx_strand_id
1 'polypeptide(L)'
;MRFSRTWFRKEVAPVLLALVLVTAARSSLADHYYVPSGSMENTLFAGDRVVVDKTAYGLRIPYTKIDMIEGAHPKPGEVAVFDSPADGVLLIKRIVAVGGQVATMAEGHLAVDGVALESRLFPGSEQFGERLAALNLADGGGPSIEHLVIPAGKLLAIGDHRGNSLDGRYWGLIDERELYGRAVAVYFRKGDGFVWKRL
;
A
#
# COMPACT_ATOMS: atom_id res chain seq x y z
N MET A 1 46.25 19.60 -13.03
CA MET A 1 45.33 19.68 -14.20
C MET A 1 44.21 20.67 -13.90
N ARG A 2 44.15 21.82 -14.60
CA ARG A 2 43.04 22.79 -14.46
C ARG A 2 41.95 22.34 -15.43
N PHE A 3 40.90 21.67 -14.95
CA PHE A 3 39.74 21.37 -15.76
C PHE A 3 39.09 22.68 -16.20
N SER A 4 38.89 22.86 -17.51
CA SER A 4 38.31 24.11 -18.02
C SER A 4 36.78 24.13 -17.72
N ARG A 5 36.25 25.34 -17.45
CA ARG A 5 34.80 25.56 -17.24
C ARG A 5 33.97 25.00 -18.39
N THR A 6 34.49 25.02 -19.59
CA THR A 6 33.86 24.51 -20.82
C THR A 6 33.79 22.98 -20.86
N TRP A 7 34.84 22.29 -20.39
CA TRP A 7 34.86 20.84 -20.26
C TRP A 7 33.82 20.37 -19.24
N PHE A 8 33.77 21.00 -18.06
CA PHE A 8 32.77 20.67 -17.02
C PHE A 8 31.35 20.80 -17.54
N ARG A 9 31.03 21.91 -18.24
CA ARG A 9 29.65 22.15 -18.77
C ARG A 9 29.27 21.17 -19.89
N LYS A 10 30.21 20.69 -20.70
CA LYS A 10 29.91 19.79 -21.83
C LYS A 10 29.89 18.33 -21.43
N GLU A 11 30.77 17.89 -20.56
CA GLU A 11 30.93 16.46 -20.23
C GLU A 11 30.34 16.09 -18.88
N VAL A 12 30.56 16.89 -17.85
CA VAL A 12 30.17 16.53 -16.46
C VAL A 12 28.74 16.96 -16.13
N ALA A 13 28.35 18.19 -16.50
CA ALA A 13 27.03 18.71 -16.15
C ALA A 13 25.86 17.90 -16.75
N PRO A 14 25.89 17.43 -18.01
CA PRO A 14 24.84 16.59 -18.55
C PRO A 14 24.71 15.23 -17.83
N VAL A 15 25.84 14.63 -17.45
CA VAL A 15 25.86 13.37 -16.71
C VAL A 15 25.27 13.54 -15.32
N LEU A 16 25.67 14.61 -14.61
CA LEU A 16 25.08 14.94 -13.30
C LEU A 16 23.59 15.25 -13.40
N LEU A 17 23.18 16.00 -14.41
CA LEU A 17 21.75 16.28 -14.64
C LEU A 17 20.97 15.00 -14.92
N ALA A 18 21.47 14.12 -15.77
CA ALA A 18 20.86 12.83 -16.04
C ALA A 18 20.74 11.98 -14.77
N LEU A 19 21.80 11.93 -13.94
CA LEU A 19 21.79 11.22 -12.67
C LEU A 19 20.74 11.79 -11.70
N VAL A 20 20.64 13.12 -11.59
CA VAL A 20 19.63 13.79 -10.77
C VAL A 20 18.23 13.49 -11.27
N LEU A 21 17.99 13.54 -12.58
CA LEU A 21 16.68 13.24 -13.17
C LEU A 21 16.28 11.78 -12.94
N VAL A 22 17.21 10.82 -13.10
CA VAL A 22 16.93 9.41 -12.85
C VAL A 22 16.64 9.15 -11.37
N THR A 23 17.43 9.75 -10.46
CA THR A 23 17.19 9.58 -9.01
C THR A 23 15.90 10.25 -8.57
N ALA A 24 15.56 11.42 -9.12
CA ALA A 24 14.30 12.09 -8.85
C ALA A 24 13.10 11.28 -9.37
N ALA A 25 13.17 10.77 -10.59
CA ALA A 25 12.14 9.91 -11.15
C ALA A 25 11.93 8.66 -10.29
N ARG A 26 13.01 7.95 -9.93
CA ARG A 26 12.94 6.78 -9.04
C ARG A 26 12.35 7.12 -7.67
N SER A 27 12.68 8.28 -7.11
CA SER A 27 12.14 8.70 -5.81
C SER A 27 10.64 8.98 -5.85
N SER A 28 10.10 9.43 -6.99
CA SER A 28 8.73 9.95 -7.09
C SER A 28 7.74 9.06 -7.83
N LEU A 29 8.19 8.18 -8.74
CA LEU A 29 7.26 7.46 -9.62
C LEU A 29 6.98 6.04 -9.15
N ALA A 30 8.01 5.22 -8.95
CA ALA A 30 7.83 3.82 -8.56
C ALA A 30 8.96 3.35 -7.67
N ASP A 31 8.66 2.39 -6.81
CA ASP A 31 9.64 1.76 -5.95
C ASP A 31 9.33 0.26 -5.81
N HIS A 32 10.26 -0.46 -5.21
CA HIS A 32 10.08 -1.87 -4.88
C HIS A 32 10.21 -2.07 -3.38
N TYR A 33 9.30 -2.84 -2.81
CA TYR A 33 9.29 -3.12 -1.38
C TYR A 33 9.40 -4.61 -1.13
N TYR A 34 10.11 -4.95 -0.06
CA TYR A 34 10.20 -6.29 0.48
C TYR A 34 9.10 -6.48 1.51
N VAL A 35 8.37 -7.60 1.45
CA VAL A 35 7.32 -7.96 2.40
C VAL A 35 7.96 -8.74 3.56
N PRO A 36 8.07 -8.15 4.77
CA PRO A 36 8.82 -8.77 5.86
C PRO A 36 8.01 -9.80 6.65
N SER A 37 6.68 -9.77 6.60
CA SER A 37 5.79 -10.57 7.46
C SER A 37 4.62 -11.18 6.70
N GLY A 38 3.98 -12.17 7.32
CA GLY A 38 2.80 -12.86 6.78
C GLY A 38 1.47 -12.14 6.99
N SER A 39 1.44 -10.88 7.45
CA SER A 39 0.19 -10.18 7.77
C SER A 39 -0.77 -9.96 6.59
N MET A 40 -0.31 -10.18 5.37
CA MET A 40 -1.06 -10.09 4.12
C MET A 40 -1.18 -11.43 3.38
N GLU A 41 -0.87 -12.56 4.03
CA GLU A 41 -1.09 -13.91 3.48
C GLU A 41 -2.58 -14.10 3.23
N ASN A 42 -2.89 -14.74 2.27
CA ASN A 42 -2.88 -15.32 1.05
C ASN A 42 -2.66 -14.37 -0.17
N THR A 43 -2.64 -13.07 0.04
CA THR A 43 -2.37 -12.09 -1.04
C THR A 43 -0.87 -11.92 -1.24
N LEU A 44 -0.14 -11.57 -0.17
CA LEU A 44 1.31 -11.40 -0.14
C LEU A 44 1.92 -12.32 0.91
N PHE A 45 3.05 -12.94 0.58
CA PHE A 45 3.78 -13.82 1.49
C PHE A 45 5.07 -13.15 1.97
N ALA A 46 5.53 -13.53 3.15
CA ALA A 46 6.83 -13.08 3.65
C ALA A 46 7.95 -13.47 2.67
N GLY A 47 8.74 -12.49 2.24
CA GLY A 47 9.78 -12.66 1.22
C GLY A 47 9.37 -12.23 -0.18
N ASP A 48 8.10 -11.91 -0.43
CA ASP A 48 7.65 -11.32 -1.69
C ASP A 48 8.30 -9.96 -1.91
N ARG A 49 8.54 -9.61 -3.18
CA ARG A 49 8.92 -8.26 -3.59
C ARG A 49 7.83 -7.69 -4.47
N VAL A 50 7.36 -6.51 -4.10
CA VAL A 50 6.24 -5.83 -4.74
C VAL A 50 6.69 -4.56 -5.44
N VAL A 51 6.05 -4.26 -6.56
CA VAL A 51 6.15 -2.96 -7.23
C VAL A 51 5.11 -2.04 -6.62
N VAL A 52 5.53 -0.84 -6.23
CA VAL A 52 4.65 0.19 -5.66
C VAL A 52 4.63 1.40 -6.58
N ASP A 53 3.44 1.76 -7.03
CA ASP A 53 3.14 2.98 -7.77
C ASP A 53 2.99 4.14 -6.77
N LYS A 54 3.99 5.01 -6.73
CA LYS A 54 4.01 6.18 -5.84
C LYS A 54 3.18 7.33 -6.36
N THR A 55 2.80 7.30 -7.65
CA THR A 55 1.98 8.34 -8.26
C THR A 55 0.48 8.10 -8.08
N ALA A 56 0.09 6.90 -7.61
CA ALA A 56 -1.31 6.50 -7.47
C ALA A 56 -2.14 7.50 -6.65
N TYR A 57 -1.54 8.08 -5.60
CA TYR A 57 -2.20 9.00 -4.67
C TYR A 57 -1.66 10.44 -4.76
N GLY A 58 -0.91 10.77 -5.81
CA GLY A 58 -0.34 12.08 -6.08
C GLY A 58 1.14 12.03 -6.43
N LEU A 59 1.61 13.09 -7.06
CA LEU A 59 3.03 13.23 -7.35
C LEU A 59 3.66 14.15 -6.29
N ARG A 60 4.63 13.61 -5.55
CA ARG A 60 5.34 14.35 -4.50
C ARG A 60 6.67 14.90 -4.98
N ILE A 61 7.08 16.01 -4.39
CA ILE A 61 8.44 16.53 -4.57
C ILE A 61 9.42 15.48 -4.02
N PRO A 62 10.46 15.09 -4.77
CA PRO A 62 11.44 14.10 -4.33
C PRO A 62 11.96 14.40 -2.93
N TYR A 63 12.04 13.36 -2.09
CA TYR A 63 12.53 13.44 -0.71
C TYR A 63 11.71 14.33 0.25
N THR A 64 10.48 14.71 -0.12
CA THR A 64 9.57 15.49 0.73
C THR A 64 8.19 14.83 0.81
N LYS A 65 7.34 15.31 1.73
CA LYS A 65 5.91 14.95 1.81
C LYS A 65 5.01 15.99 1.13
N ILE A 66 5.57 16.90 0.31
CA ILE A 66 4.82 17.97 -0.36
C ILE A 66 4.30 17.44 -1.69
N ASP A 67 2.99 17.46 -1.88
CA ASP A 67 2.35 17.06 -3.13
C ASP A 67 2.51 18.15 -4.18
N MET A 68 3.02 17.80 -5.35
CA MET A 68 3.07 18.66 -6.55
C MET A 68 1.77 18.59 -7.33
N ILE A 69 1.17 17.41 -7.38
CA ILE A 69 -0.05 17.13 -8.11
C ILE A 69 -0.88 16.20 -7.23
N GLU A 70 -2.14 16.58 -6.99
CA GLU A 70 -3.09 15.68 -6.32
C GLU A 70 -3.37 14.47 -7.21
N GLY A 71 -3.36 13.28 -6.60
CA GLY A 71 -3.64 12.03 -7.27
C GLY A 71 -5.07 11.56 -7.11
N ALA A 72 -5.30 10.28 -7.41
CA ALA A 72 -6.58 9.67 -7.15
C ALA A 72 -6.78 9.42 -5.65
N HIS A 73 -8.02 9.53 -5.18
CA HIS A 73 -8.36 9.05 -3.84
C HIS A 73 -8.19 7.54 -3.73
N PRO A 74 -7.69 7.05 -2.59
CA PRO A 74 -7.59 5.62 -2.32
C PRO A 74 -8.97 4.95 -2.39
N LYS A 75 -9.00 3.72 -2.91
CA LYS A 75 -10.26 2.96 -3.05
C LYS A 75 -10.22 1.70 -2.18
N PRO A 76 -11.37 1.27 -1.64
CA PRO A 76 -11.47 -0.03 -0.98
C PRO A 76 -10.95 -1.16 -1.87
N GLY A 77 -10.24 -2.11 -1.26
CA GLY A 77 -9.60 -3.22 -1.95
C GLY A 77 -8.18 -2.95 -2.44
N GLU A 78 -7.69 -1.70 -2.46
CA GLU A 78 -6.31 -1.40 -2.81
C GLU A 78 -5.34 -1.81 -1.69
N VAL A 79 -4.19 -2.36 -2.07
CA VAL A 79 -3.09 -2.63 -1.15
C VAL A 79 -2.17 -1.42 -1.15
N ALA A 80 -2.02 -0.78 0.01
CA ALA A 80 -1.27 0.46 0.15
C ALA A 80 -0.05 0.28 1.07
N VAL A 81 0.94 1.13 0.84
CA VAL A 81 2.17 1.25 1.66
C VAL A 81 2.12 2.59 2.38
N PHE A 82 2.38 2.60 3.68
CA PHE A 82 2.34 3.78 4.55
C PHE A 82 3.13 3.55 5.84
N ASP A 83 3.45 4.62 6.56
CA ASP A 83 4.06 4.52 7.89
C ASP A 83 3.00 4.16 8.93
N SER A 84 3.33 3.26 9.84
CA SER A 84 2.52 2.90 11.00
C SER A 84 2.30 4.13 11.88
N PRO A 85 1.04 4.46 12.23
CA PRO A 85 0.78 5.55 13.18
C PRO A 85 1.34 5.29 14.58
N ALA A 86 1.60 4.03 14.93
CA ALA A 86 2.05 3.64 16.26
C ALA A 86 3.56 3.85 16.47
N ASP A 87 4.39 3.52 15.47
CA ASP A 87 5.85 3.44 15.61
C ASP A 87 6.64 3.92 14.39
N GLY A 88 5.95 4.37 13.33
CA GLY A 88 6.57 4.86 12.10
C GLY A 88 7.21 3.78 11.23
N VAL A 89 7.00 2.50 11.55
CA VAL A 89 7.48 1.39 10.70
C VAL A 89 6.66 1.33 9.41
N LEU A 90 7.35 1.11 8.30
CA LEU A 90 6.68 1.00 7.01
C LEU A 90 5.83 -0.26 6.93
N LEU A 91 4.54 -0.09 6.69
CA LEU A 91 3.55 -1.15 6.60
C LEU A 91 3.00 -1.31 5.18
N ILE A 92 2.55 -2.52 4.87
CA ILE A 92 1.76 -2.84 3.69
C ILE A 92 0.46 -3.50 4.16
N LYS A 93 -0.69 -2.86 3.86
CA LYS A 93 -2.03 -3.34 4.27
C LYS A 93 -3.05 -3.06 3.18
N ARG A 94 -4.21 -3.72 3.28
CA ARG A 94 -5.35 -3.44 2.39
C ARG A 94 -6.20 -2.33 2.96
N ILE A 95 -6.54 -1.34 2.12
CA ILE A 95 -7.56 -0.34 2.43
C ILE A 95 -8.92 -1.04 2.33
N VAL A 96 -9.65 -1.09 3.43
CA VAL A 96 -10.93 -1.81 3.49
C VAL A 96 -12.13 -0.88 3.55
N ALA A 97 -11.95 0.34 4.08
CA ALA A 97 -12.96 1.37 4.07
C ALA A 97 -12.32 2.76 3.98
N VAL A 98 -13.05 3.72 3.40
CA VAL A 98 -12.62 5.10 3.16
C VAL A 98 -13.59 6.10 3.77
N GLY A 99 -13.22 7.38 3.81
CA GLY A 99 -14.04 8.46 4.37
C GLY A 99 -15.48 8.46 3.90
N GLY A 100 -16.42 8.60 4.84
CA GLY A 100 -17.86 8.56 4.62
C GLY A 100 -18.49 7.17 4.77
N GLN A 101 -17.71 6.09 4.85
CA GLN A 101 -18.21 4.73 5.01
C GLN A 101 -18.28 4.31 6.48
N VAL A 102 -19.07 3.29 6.74
CA VAL A 102 -19.21 2.62 8.05
C VAL A 102 -18.70 1.20 7.92
N ALA A 103 -17.67 0.86 8.70
CA ALA A 103 -17.11 -0.49 8.74
C ALA A 103 -17.59 -1.26 9.97
N THR A 104 -17.95 -2.52 9.76
CA THR A 104 -18.18 -3.52 10.81
C THR A 104 -17.41 -4.78 10.49
N MET A 105 -16.91 -5.48 11.52
CA MET A 105 -16.17 -6.74 11.35
C MET A 105 -16.51 -7.70 12.48
N ALA A 106 -16.86 -8.92 12.12
CA ALA A 106 -17.08 -10.01 13.07
C ALA A 106 -16.36 -11.26 12.59
N GLU A 107 -15.64 -11.94 13.48
CA GLU A 107 -14.89 -13.17 13.19
C GLU A 107 -13.95 -13.07 11.96
N GLY A 108 -13.45 -11.85 11.67
CA GLY A 108 -12.58 -11.56 10.55
C GLY A 108 -13.28 -11.24 9.23
N HIS A 109 -14.61 -11.33 9.17
CA HIS A 109 -15.41 -10.98 8.00
C HIS A 109 -15.87 -9.52 8.07
N LEU A 110 -15.68 -8.80 6.99
CA LEU A 110 -15.96 -7.37 6.90
C LEU A 110 -17.29 -7.08 6.24
N ALA A 111 -18.03 -6.12 6.77
CA ALA A 111 -19.11 -5.45 6.08
C ALA A 111 -18.88 -3.94 6.05
N VAL A 112 -19.21 -3.30 4.92
CA VAL A 112 -19.09 -1.85 4.72
C VAL A 112 -20.46 -1.33 4.34
N ASP A 113 -20.91 -0.27 5.02
CA ASP A 113 -22.24 0.34 4.85
C ASP A 113 -23.38 -0.69 4.97
N GLY A 114 -23.20 -1.68 5.87
CA GLY A 114 -24.16 -2.77 6.09
C GLY A 114 -24.12 -3.89 5.04
N VAL A 115 -23.25 -3.82 4.05
CA VAL A 115 -23.09 -4.84 3.00
C VAL A 115 -21.89 -5.72 3.33
N ALA A 116 -22.14 -7.03 3.54
CA ALA A 116 -21.08 -8.02 3.73
C ALA A 116 -20.23 -8.14 2.45
N LEU A 117 -18.93 -8.13 2.61
CA LEU A 117 -17.98 -8.19 1.48
C LEU A 117 -17.56 -9.62 1.13
N GLU A 118 -18.02 -10.63 1.88
CA GLU A 118 -17.71 -12.03 1.58
C GLU A 118 -18.17 -12.40 0.17
N SER A 119 -17.23 -12.94 -0.62
CA SER A 119 -17.52 -13.34 -2.00
C SER A 119 -18.26 -14.68 -2.05
N ARG A 120 -19.44 -14.68 -2.67
CA ARG A 120 -20.21 -15.92 -2.92
C ARG A 120 -19.55 -16.82 -3.97
N LEU A 121 -18.78 -16.23 -4.89
CA LEU A 121 -18.12 -16.97 -5.98
C LEU A 121 -16.76 -17.56 -5.54
N PHE A 122 -16.11 -16.93 -4.58
CA PHE A 122 -14.79 -17.31 -4.10
C PHE A 122 -14.82 -17.40 -2.56
N PRO A 123 -15.24 -18.54 -1.98
CA PRO A 123 -15.29 -18.71 -0.53
C PRO A 123 -13.95 -18.41 0.13
N GLY A 124 -13.98 -17.78 1.30
CA GLY A 124 -12.76 -17.32 2.00
C GLY A 124 -12.12 -16.06 1.39
N SER A 125 -12.87 -15.31 0.58
CA SER A 125 -12.41 -14.04 -0.01
C SER A 125 -13.44 -12.95 0.20
N GLU A 126 -12.97 -11.69 0.21
CA GLU A 126 -13.82 -10.49 0.21
C GLU A 126 -13.74 -9.78 -1.14
N GLN A 127 -14.88 -9.27 -1.60
CA GLN A 127 -15.05 -8.59 -2.87
C GLN A 127 -15.16 -7.07 -2.67
N PHE A 128 -14.22 -6.32 -3.23
CA PHE A 128 -14.20 -4.86 -3.24
C PHE A 128 -14.40 -4.35 -4.68
N GLY A 129 -15.63 -4.24 -5.13
CA GLY A 129 -15.91 -3.97 -6.53
C GLY A 129 -15.33 -5.06 -7.44
N GLU A 130 -14.37 -4.72 -8.29
CA GLU A 130 -13.67 -5.69 -9.16
C GLU A 130 -12.49 -6.41 -8.49
N ARG A 131 -12.07 -5.97 -7.29
CA ARG A 131 -10.92 -6.54 -6.57
C ARG A 131 -11.36 -7.64 -5.63
N LEU A 132 -10.56 -8.70 -5.58
CA LEU A 132 -10.76 -9.83 -4.70
C LEU A 132 -9.60 -9.91 -3.70
N ALA A 133 -9.92 -10.04 -2.42
CA ALA A 133 -8.97 -10.25 -1.34
C ALA A 133 -9.13 -11.66 -0.77
N ALA A 134 -8.13 -12.53 -0.95
CA ALA A 134 -8.13 -13.84 -0.34
C ALA A 134 -7.75 -13.72 1.14
N LEU A 135 -8.65 -14.13 2.03
CA LEU A 135 -8.45 -14.05 3.47
C LEU A 135 -7.67 -15.23 4.01
N ASN A 136 -6.85 -14.98 5.03
CA ASN A 136 -6.30 -16.01 5.89
C ASN A 136 -6.92 -15.87 7.29
N LEU A 137 -7.70 -16.89 7.69
CA LEU A 137 -8.36 -16.97 9.00
C LEU A 137 -7.79 -18.10 9.86
N ALA A 138 -6.62 -18.67 9.48
CA ALA A 138 -6.01 -19.80 10.20
C ALA A 138 -5.73 -19.48 11.68
N ASP A 139 -5.38 -18.22 11.99
CA ASP A 139 -5.15 -17.75 13.36
C ASP A 139 -6.38 -16.99 13.93
N GLY A 140 -7.57 -17.25 13.39
CA GLY A 140 -8.84 -16.60 13.75
C GLY A 140 -9.07 -15.26 13.05
N GLY A 141 -10.15 -14.57 13.46
CA GLY A 141 -10.60 -13.30 12.86
C GLY A 141 -9.90 -12.05 13.40
N GLY A 142 -9.22 -12.17 14.55
CA GLY A 142 -8.70 -11.01 15.28
C GLY A 142 -9.82 -10.15 15.91
N PRO A 143 -9.51 -8.92 16.35
CA PRO A 143 -10.51 -8.02 17.00
C PRO A 143 -11.67 -7.69 16.09
N SER A 144 -12.87 -7.65 16.66
CA SER A 144 -14.10 -7.21 15.98
C SER A 144 -14.16 -5.68 15.90
N ILE A 145 -14.95 -5.19 14.94
CA ILE A 145 -15.32 -3.77 14.80
C ILE A 145 -16.85 -3.73 14.81
N GLU A 146 -17.44 -3.09 15.82
CA GLU A 146 -18.91 -3.06 15.95
C GLU A 146 -19.54 -2.03 15.03
N HIS A 147 -19.06 -0.81 15.02
CA HIS A 147 -19.58 0.29 14.19
C HIS A 147 -18.54 1.41 14.10
N LEU A 148 -17.73 1.41 13.06
CA LEU A 148 -16.68 2.40 12.89
C LEU A 148 -17.01 3.32 11.70
N VAL A 149 -17.41 4.54 11.99
CA VAL A 149 -17.60 5.59 10.98
C VAL A 149 -16.24 6.13 10.58
N ILE A 150 -15.93 6.12 9.28
CA ILE A 150 -14.67 6.61 8.76
C ILE A 150 -14.81 8.11 8.42
N PRO A 151 -14.13 9.03 9.12
CA PRO A 151 -14.17 10.45 8.80
C PRO A 151 -13.59 10.75 7.42
N ALA A 152 -13.99 11.87 6.82
CA ALA A 152 -13.41 12.34 5.55
C ALA A 152 -11.89 12.49 5.66
N GLY A 153 -11.16 12.04 4.63
CA GLY A 153 -9.70 12.06 4.58
C GLY A 153 -9.02 10.99 5.43
N LYS A 154 -9.78 10.08 6.04
CA LYS A 154 -9.27 8.93 6.80
C LYS A 154 -9.58 7.61 6.10
N LEU A 155 -8.78 6.60 6.43
CA LEU A 155 -8.86 5.25 5.88
C LEU A 155 -8.77 4.21 6.99
N LEU A 156 -9.45 3.10 6.80
CA LEU A 156 -9.24 1.89 7.58
C LEU A 156 -8.40 0.90 6.74
N ALA A 157 -7.25 0.52 7.27
CA ALA A 157 -6.35 -0.44 6.63
C ALA A 157 -6.20 -1.69 7.49
N ILE A 158 -6.43 -2.87 6.90
CA ILE A 158 -6.42 -4.18 7.59
C ILE A 158 -5.57 -5.18 6.80
N GLY A 159 -4.95 -6.13 7.51
CA GLY A 159 -4.23 -7.24 6.88
C GLY A 159 -5.17 -8.35 6.42
N ASP A 160 -4.81 -9.03 5.33
CA ASP A 160 -5.59 -10.14 4.80
C ASP A 160 -5.47 -11.39 5.69
N HIS A 161 -4.37 -11.55 6.44
CA HIS A 161 -4.21 -12.53 7.51
C HIS A 161 -4.81 -11.99 8.81
N ARG A 162 -6.11 -12.13 8.95
CA ARG A 162 -6.94 -11.46 9.98
C ARG A 162 -6.46 -11.69 11.41
N GLY A 163 -6.12 -12.92 11.77
CA GLY A 163 -5.66 -13.27 13.12
C GLY A 163 -4.20 -12.92 13.40
N ASN A 164 -3.38 -12.67 12.34
CA ASN A 164 -1.94 -12.41 12.44
C ASN A 164 -1.56 -11.07 11.81
N SER A 165 -2.30 -10.02 12.11
CA SER A 165 -2.03 -8.68 11.61
C SER A 165 -2.22 -7.62 12.67
N LEU A 166 -1.16 -6.87 12.95
CA LEU A 166 -1.23 -5.61 13.69
C LEU A 166 -1.60 -4.51 12.69
N ASP A 167 -2.83 -3.98 12.77
CA ASP A 167 -3.40 -3.10 11.76
C ASP A 167 -4.40 -2.11 12.37
N GLY A 168 -5.22 -1.47 11.55
CA GLY A 168 -6.18 -0.43 11.97
C GLY A 168 -7.15 -0.84 13.07
N ARG A 169 -7.31 -2.11 13.34
CA ARG A 169 -8.10 -2.61 14.48
C ARG A 169 -7.44 -2.33 15.84
N TYR A 170 -6.12 -2.10 15.83
CA TYR A 170 -5.32 -1.84 17.04
C TYR A 170 -4.92 -0.37 17.16
N TRP A 171 -4.44 0.25 16.07
CA TRP A 171 -3.91 1.61 16.09
C TRP A 171 -4.84 2.65 15.45
N GLY A 172 -6.02 2.22 14.92
CA GLY A 172 -7.05 3.10 14.41
C GLY A 172 -6.90 3.46 12.92
N LEU A 173 -7.38 4.67 12.57
CA LEU A 173 -7.44 5.15 11.19
C LEU A 173 -6.15 5.84 10.78
N ILE A 174 -5.80 5.74 9.48
CA ILE A 174 -4.69 6.47 8.87
C ILE A 174 -5.22 7.66 8.06
N ASP A 175 -4.39 8.67 7.85
CA ASP A 175 -4.68 9.78 6.95
C ASP A 175 -4.38 9.39 5.51
N GLU A 176 -5.22 9.78 4.54
CA GLU A 176 -4.95 9.56 3.12
C GLU A 176 -3.58 10.11 2.71
N ARG A 177 -3.15 11.21 3.32
CA ARG A 177 -1.88 11.87 3.04
C ARG A 177 -0.66 11.10 3.56
N GLU A 178 -0.85 10.08 4.39
CA GLU A 178 0.24 9.23 4.88
C GLU A 178 0.56 8.06 3.92
N LEU A 179 -0.26 7.86 2.89
CA LEU A 179 -0.01 6.81 1.91
C LEU A 179 1.23 7.14 1.05
N TYR A 180 2.18 6.22 0.99
CA TYR A 180 3.35 6.31 0.10
C TYR A 180 3.03 5.96 -1.33
N GLY A 181 2.14 4.98 -1.54
CA GLY A 181 1.78 4.50 -2.84
C GLY A 181 0.96 3.21 -2.79
N ARG A 182 0.53 2.77 -3.98
CA ARG A 182 -0.26 1.57 -4.16
C ARG A 182 0.62 0.41 -4.63
N ALA A 183 0.58 -0.70 -3.93
CA ALA A 183 1.19 -1.94 -4.40
C ALA A 183 0.39 -2.47 -5.60
N VAL A 184 1.06 -2.68 -6.73
CA VAL A 184 0.40 -3.02 -8.01
C VAL A 184 0.63 -4.46 -8.44
N ALA A 185 1.79 -5.02 -8.12
CA ALA A 185 2.11 -6.41 -8.46
C ALA A 185 3.22 -6.98 -7.58
N VAL A 186 3.17 -8.29 -7.36
CA VAL A 186 4.33 -9.07 -6.90
C VAL A 186 5.16 -9.42 -8.14
N TYR A 187 6.45 -9.07 -8.14
CA TYR A 187 7.36 -9.38 -9.24
C TYR A 187 8.37 -10.49 -8.90
N PHE A 188 8.53 -10.79 -7.62
CA PHE A 188 9.39 -11.88 -7.13
C PHE A 188 8.75 -12.52 -5.91
N ARG A 189 8.73 -13.85 -5.88
CA ARG A 189 8.25 -14.65 -4.75
C ARG A 189 9.33 -15.63 -4.31
N LYS A 190 9.56 -15.70 -2.99
CA LYS A 190 10.52 -16.63 -2.42
C LYS A 190 10.08 -18.06 -2.69
N GLY A 191 10.94 -18.83 -3.37
CA GLY A 191 10.66 -20.21 -3.80
C GLY A 191 10.27 -20.32 -5.27
N ASP A 192 9.48 -19.39 -5.80
CA ASP A 192 9.00 -19.42 -7.19
C ASP A 192 9.88 -18.58 -8.15
N GLY A 193 10.67 -17.63 -7.59
CA GLY A 193 11.51 -16.74 -8.39
C GLY A 193 10.74 -15.54 -8.97
N PHE A 194 11.02 -15.19 -10.23
CA PHE A 194 10.31 -14.10 -10.91
C PHE A 194 8.88 -14.52 -11.27
N VAL A 195 7.91 -13.71 -10.82
CA VAL A 195 6.48 -13.87 -11.07
C VAL A 195 5.88 -12.52 -11.46
N TRP A 196 4.65 -12.51 -11.97
CA TRP A 196 3.91 -11.26 -12.17
C TRP A 196 2.46 -11.48 -11.73
N LYS A 197 2.21 -11.26 -10.44
CA LYS A 197 0.85 -11.35 -9.86
C LYS A 197 0.35 -9.95 -9.56
N ARG A 198 -0.69 -9.49 -10.26
CA ARG A 198 -1.37 -8.21 -9.98
C ARG A 198 -2.13 -8.28 -8.63
N LEU A 199 -2.23 -7.12 -7.98
CA LEU A 199 -2.88 -6.94 -6.68
C LEU A 199 -4.17 -6.11 -6.81
#